data_2395463adafe33a963a5898481048248
#
_entry.id   2395463adafe33a963a5898481048248
#
_cell.length_a   1.000
_cell.length_b   1.000
_cell.length_c   1.000
_cell.angle_alpha   90.00
_cell.angle_beta   90.00
_cell.angle_gamma   90.00
#
_symmetry.space_group_name_H-M   'P 1'
#
loop_
_entity.id
_entity.type
_entity.pdbx_description
1 polymer ?
#
loop_
_entity_poly.entity_id
_entity_poly.type
_entity_poly.pdbx_seq_one_letter_code
_entity_poly.pdbx_strand_id
1 'polypeptide(L)'
;MPKFKSFLFDQNIFVEFADVIRNTPLLLAKMHFSSVVLYELAATTISAGDLDLYERWRKVHDKGNTLLTPDKTDWWETAKMIRRLKFGDKSASHGLTPKLQHAHQLQNDALIARTATLAKCYVVTKDVDDFQQFTAFLPNLEIVSEREFFG
;
A
#
# COMPACT_ATOMS: atom_id res chain seq x y z
N MET A 1 -19.28 -2.73 -3.52
CA MET A 1 -19.04 -2.54 -2.07
C MET A 1 -17.98 -3.50 -1.59
N PRO A 2 -16.91 -3.03 -0.98
CA PRO A 2 -15.92 -3.92 -0.39
C PRO A 2 -16.52 -4.71 0.78
N LYS A 3 -16.07 -5.94 0.94
CA LYS A 3 -16.46 -6.79 2.07
C LYS A 3 -15.77 -6.38 3.35
N PHE A 4 -14.52 -5.92 3.25
CA PHE A 4 -13.77 -5.43 4.39
C PHE A 4 -14.31 -4.07 4.83
N LYS A 5 -14.27 -3.83 6.12
CA LYS A 5 -14.73 -2.56 6.72
C LYS A 5 -13.60 -1.60 7.00
N SER A 6 -12.41 -2.13 7.21
CA SER A 6 -11.20 -1.34 7.43
C SER A 6 -10.54 -1.01 6.09
N PHE A 7 -9.81 0.08 6.06
CA PHE A 7 -9.18 0.54 4.82
C PHE A 7 -7.82 1.18 5.09
N LEU A 8 -7.03 1.30 4.05
CA LEU A 8 -5.82 2.11 4.04
C LEU A 8 -5.72 2.89 2.73
N PHE A 9 -5.01 3.99 2.78
CA PHE A 9 -4.75 4.83 1.62
C PHE A 9 -3.37 4.56 1.04
N ASP A 10 -3.29 4.48 -0.28
CA ASP A 10 -2.05 4.52 -1.01
C ASP A 10 -1.44 5.94 -0.97
N GLN A 11 -0.16 6.07 -1.30
CA GLN A 11 0.55 7.35 -1.27
C GLN A 11 -0.15 8.43 -2.07
N ASN A 12 -0.60 8.12 -3.28
CA ASN A 12 -1.23 9.10 -4.17
C ASN A 12 -2.51 9.73 -3.59
N ILE A 13 -3.21 9.01 -2.71
CA ILE A 13 -4.38 9.55 -2.01
C ILE A 13 -3.96 10.63 -1.02
N PHE A 14 -2.87 10.41 -0.26
CA PHE A 14 -2.36 11.44 0.66
C PHE A 14 -1.89 12.69 -0.06
N VAL A 15 -1.31 12.55 -1.25
CA VAL A 15 -0.84 13.68 -2.04
C VAL A 15 -2.02 14.51 -2.56
N GLU A 16 -3.01 13.86 -3.14
CA GLU A 16 -4.14 14.56 -3.78
C GLU A 16 -5.19 15.04 -2.80
N PHE A 17 -5.47 14.26 -1.77
CA PHE A 17 -6.55 14.55 -0.81
C PHE A 17 -6.02 14.96 0.57
N ALA A 18 -4.81 15.53 0.61
CA ALA A 18 -4.14 15.89 1.86
C ALA A 18 -5.02 16.76 2.78
N ASP A 19 -5.66 17.77 2.22
CA ASP A 19 -6.49 18.70 3.00
C ASP A 19 -7.73 18.00 3.56
N VAL A 20 -8.37 17.17 2.75
CA VAL A 20 -9.55 16.39 3.19
C VAL A 20 -9.18 15.47 4.34
N ILE A 21 -8.04 14.75 4.21
CA ILE A 21 -7.60 13.80 5.22
C ILE A 21 -7.22 14.53 6.51
N ARG A 22 -6.47 15.61 6.42
CA ARG A 22 -6.04 16.39 7.60
C ARG A 22 -7.21 17.00 8.34
N ASN A 23 -8.25 17.42 7.62
CA ASN A 23 -9.42 18.09 8.19
C ASN A 23 -10.56 17.15 8.54
N THR A 24 -10.35 15.84 8.42
CA THR A 24 -11.36 14.83 8.74
C THR A 24 -10.81 13.86 9.79
N PRO A 25 -10.80 14.24 11.07
CA PRO A 25 -10.25 13.37 12.14
C PRO A 25 -10.85 11.97 12.18
N LEU A 26 -12.11 11.83 11.76
CA LEU A 26 -12.80 10.55 11.73
C LEU A 26 -12.16 9.58 10.72
N LEU A 27 -11.67 10.07 9.59
CA LEU A 27 -10.91 9.25 8.63
C LEU A 27 -9.64 8.72 9.27
N LEU A 28 -8.86 9.60 9.92
CA LEU A 28 -7.62 9.22 10.59
C LEU A 28 -7.86 8.21 11.71
N ALA A 29 -8.99 8.31 12.41
CA ALA A 29 -9.34 7.38 13.49
C ALA A 29 -9.75 6.01 12.96
N LYS A 30 -10.28 5.91 11.75
CA LYS A 30 -10.81 4.66 11.18
C LYS A 30 -9.84 3.95 10.25
N MET A 31 -8.86 4.66 9.69
CA MET A 31 -7.93 4.08 8.74
C MET A 31 -6.85 3.25 9.43
N HIS A 32 -6.35 2.26 8.72
CA HIS A 32 -5.05 1.67 8.98
C HIS A 32 -4.00 2.42 8.17
N PHE A 33 -2.76 2.37 8.61
CA PHE A 33 -1.67 3.06 7.93
C PHE A 33 -0.61 2.04 7.52
N SER A 34 -0.19 2.07 6.27
CA SER A 34 0.90 1.24 5.79
C SER A 34 2.25 1.90 6.11
N SER A 35 3.15 1.16 6.74
CA SER A 35 4.52 1.65 6.95
C SER A 35 5.27 1.86 5.63
N VAL A 36 4.91 1.12 4.58
CA VAL A 36 5.48 1.31 3.23
C VAL A 36 5.05 2.65 2.66
N VAL A 37 3.76 2.98 2.76
CA VAL A 37 3.22 4.29 2.34
C VAL A 37 3.85 5.41 3.14
N LEU A 38 3.97 5.22 4.44
CA LEU A 38 4.59 6.19 5.33
C LEU A 38 6.05 6.47 4.95
N TYR A 39 6.80 5.41 4.62
CA TYR A 39 8.15 5.55 4.10
C TYR A 39 8.19 6.39 2.82
N GLU A 40 7.31 6.11 1.87
CA GLU A 40 7.24 6.85 0.61
C GLU A 40 6.92 8.33 0.84
N LEU A 41 5.98 8.62 1.72
CA LEU A 41 5.62 10.00 2.08
C LEU A 41 6.79 10.74 2.76
N ALA A 42 7.39 10.11 3.75
CA ALA A 42 8.49 10.72 4.51
C ALA A 42 9.74 10.92 3.66
N ALA A 43 10.07 9.95 2.81
CA ALA A 43 11.27 10.00 1.97
C ALA A 43 11.18 11.05 0.85
N THR A 44 9.98 11.44 0.45
CA THR A 44 9.77 12.35 -0.67
C THR A 44 9.30 13.75 -0.26
N THR A 45 8.98 13.98 1.01
CA THR A 45 8.56 15.31 1.45
C THR A 45 9.76 16.25 1.60
N ILE A 46 9.58 17.49 1.16
CA ILE A 46 10.53 18.57 1.38
C ILE A 46 10.13 19.45 2.58
N SER A 47 8.96 19.22 3.13
CA SER A 47 8.39 20.00 4.23
C SER A 47 8.73 19.38 5.58
N ALA A 48 9.42 20.13 6.44
CA ALA A 48 9.68 19.70 7.81
C ALA A 48 8.38 19.54 8.61
N GLY A 49 7.40 20.41 8.36
CA GLY A 49 6.09 20.31 9.01
C GLY A 49 5.33 19.04 8.63
N ASP A 50 5.40 18.65 7.36
CA ASP A 50 4.79 17.40 6.91
C ASP A 50 5.49 16.18 7.51
N LEU A 51 6.81 16.23 7.61
CA LEU A 51 7.56 15.15 8.25
C LEU A 51 7.15 14.97 9.71
N ASP A 52 6.98 16.06 10.44
CA ASP A 52 6.50 16.03 11.83
C ASP A 52 5.08 15.46 11.92
N LEU A 53 4.21 15.78 10.96
CA LEU A 53 2.87 15.24 10.87
C LEU A 53 2.90 13.72 10.66
N TYR A 54 3.74 13.24 9.74
CA TYR A 54 3.89 11.80 9.47
C TYR A 54 4.42 11.06 10.69
N GLU A 55 5.35 11.65 11.43
CA GLU A 55 5.86 11.08 12.68
C GLU A 55 4.77 10.95 13.74
N ARG A 56 3.89 11.93 13.86
CA ARG A 56 2.74 11.86 14.77
C ARG A 56 1.77 10.75 14.37
N TRP A 57 1.46 10.63 13.07
CA TRP A 57 0.60 9.57 12.55
C TRP A 57 1.21 8.19 12.80
N ARG A 58 2.52 8.06 12.57
CA ARG A 58 3.24 6.82 12.83
C ARG A 58 3.07 6.38 14.29
N LYS A 59 3.28 7.28 15.22
CA LYS A 59 3.15 6.98 16.65
C LYS A 59 1.73 6.59 17.05
N VAL A 60 0.75 7.31 16.55
CA VAL A 60 -0.66 7.03 16.85
C VAL A 60 -1.07 5.66 16.33
N HIS A 61 -0.72 5.34 15.09
CA HIS A 61 -1.08 4.06 14.48
C HIS A 61 -0.29 2.89 15.05
N ASP A 62 0.97 3.09 15.39
CA ASP A 62 1.78 2.07 16.05
C ASP A 62 1.19 1.73 17.43
N LYS A 63 0.88 2.73 18.22
CA LYS A 63 0.26 2.55 19.54
C LYS A 63 -1.11 1.87 19.44
N GLY A 64 -1.88 2.19 18.41
CA GLY A 64 -3.22 1.65 18.19
C GLY A 64 -3.24 0.30 17.46
N ASN A 65 -2.09 -0.28 17.14
CA ASN A 65 -1.96 -1.52 16.35
C ASN A 65 -2.61 -1.43 14.96
N THR A 66 -2.64 -0.25 14.39
CA THR A 66 -3.15 0.01 13.04
C THR A 66 -2.07 0.40 12.04
N LEU A 67 -0.80 0.36 12.45
CA LEU A 67 0.35 0.52 11.56
C LEU A 67 0.73 -0.85 11.00
N LEU A 68 0.45 -1.05 9.72
CA LEU A 68 0.73 -2.30 9.02
C LEU A 68 2.16 -2.30 8.52
N THR A 69 2.99 -3.13 9.11
CA THR A 69 4.40 -3.24 8.75
C THR A 69 4.70 -4.64 8.21
N PRO A 70 5.30 -4.76 7.02
CA PRO A 70 5.70 -6.04 6.48
C PRO A 70 6.70 -6.75 7.38
N ASP A 71 6.48 -8.02 7.62
CA ASP A 71 7.45 -8.89 8.30
C ASP A 71 8.33 -9.63 7.29
N LYS A 72 9.23 -10.48 7.77
CA LYS A 72 10.13 -11.25 6.92
C LYS A 72 9.39 -12.17 5.94
N THR A 73 8.25 -12.71 6.35
CA THR A 73 7.42 -13.55 5.49
C THR A 73 6.76 -12.73 4.39
N ASP A 74 6.28 -11.54 4.72
CA ASP A 74 5.69 -10.62 3.73
C ASP A 74 6.70 -10.25 2.65
N TRP A 75 7.92 -9.97 3.03
CA TRP A 75 9.00 -9.68 2.07
C TRP A 75 9.26 -10.85 1.14
N TRP A 76 9.33 -12.05 1.70
CA TRP A 76 9.61 -13.27 0.91
C TRP A 76 8.46 -13.61 -0.03
N GLU A 77 7.23 -13.60 0.45
CA GLU A 77 6.05 -13.87 -0.37
C GLU A 77 5.87 -12.82 -1.46
N THR A 78 6.17 -11.56 -1.15
CA THR A 78 6.17 -10.47 -2.13
C THR A 78 7.21 -10.71 -3.23
N ALA A 79 8.40 -11.13 -2.88
CA ALA A 79 9.44 -11.47 -3.86
C ALA A 79 8.97 -12.55 -4.83
N LYS A 80 8.34 -13.60 -4.31
CA LYS A 80 7.79 -14.68 -5.15
C LYS A 80 6.67 -14.18 -6.06
N MET A 81 5.80 -13.34 -5.55
CA MET A 81 4.71 -12.74 -6.30
C MET A 81 5.22 -11.90 -7.47
N ILE A 82 6.20 -11.04 -7.22
CA ILE A 82 6.85 -10.21 -8.25
C ILE A 82 7.53 -11.08 -9.30
N ARG A 83 8.23 -12.11 -8.87
CA ARG A 83 8.88 -13.06 -9.77
C ARG A 83 7.87 -13.69 -10.72
N ARG A 84 6.74 -14.15 -10.20
CA ARG A 84 5.68 -14.76 -11.01
C ARG A 84 5.03 -13.76 -11.97
N LEU A 85 4.85 -12.53 -11.57
CA LEU A 85 4.35 -11.47 -12.45
C LEU A 85 5.28 -11.21 -13.62
N LYS A 86 6.60 -11.25 -13.38
CA LYS A 86 7.60 -10.98 -14.42
C LYS A 86 7.85 -12.15 -15.35
N PHE A 87 7.87 -13.37 -14.82
CA PHE A 87 8.33 -14.54 -15.55
C PHE A 87 7.22 -15.59 -15.76
N GLY A 88 6.05 -15.38 -15.17
CA GLY A 88 4.99 -16.37 -15.19
C GLY A 88 5.34 -17.62 -14.38
N ASP A 89 4.53 -18.66 -14.52
CA ASP A 89 4.76 -19.95 -13.89
C ASP A 89 5.86 -20.78 -14.58
N LYS A 90 6.25 -20.38 -15.76
CA LYS A 90 7.35 -21.02 -16.48
C LYS A 90 8.64 -20.52 -15.86
N SER A 91 9.43 -21.43 -15.30
CA SER A 91 10.80 -21.12 -14.99
C SER A 91 11.44 -20.61 -16.28
N ALA A 92 11.55 -19.29 -16.40
CA ALA A 92 12.32 -18.71 -17.45
C ALA A 92 13.73 -19.26 -17.27
N SER A 93 14.11 -20.07 -18.18
CA SER A 93 15.31 -20.86 -18.11
C SER A 93 16.59 -20.03 -18.12
N HIS A 94 16.53 -18.72 -18.17
CA HIS A 94 17.74 -17.94 -18.41
C HIS A 94 17.60 -16.54 -17.82
N GLY A 95 17.88 -16.41 -16.61
CA GLY A 95 18.23 -15.28 -15.80
C GLY A 95 18.50 -13.93 -16.42
N LEU A 96 17.85 -13.58 -17.47
CA LEU A 96 17.87 -12.21 -17.94
C LEU A 96 16.94 -11.41 -17.06
N THR A 97 17.56 -10.67 -16.19
CA THR A 97 16.89 -9.73 -15.34
C THR A 97 16.24 -8.68 -16.19
N PRO A 98 14.93 -8.72 -16.39
CA PRO A 98 14.28 -7.56 -16.92
C PRO A 98 14.26 -6.51 -15.85
N LYS A 99 14.69 -5.34 -16.22
CA LYS A 99 14.32 -4.05 -15.67
C LYS A 99 14.09 -4.04 -14.15
N LEU A 100 15.16 -4.08 -13.39
CA LEU A 100 15.17 -3.77 -11.96
C LEU A 100 14.44 -2.45 -11.63
N GLN A 101 14.35 -1.54 -12.60
CA GLN A 101 13.70 -0.24 -12.44
C GLN A 101 12.24 -0.33 -12.06
N HIS A 102 11.52 -1.34 -12.53
CA HIS A 102 10.12 -1.54 -12.18
C HIS A 102 9.93 -2.41 -10.93
N ALA A 103 11.00 -3.06 -10.48
CA ALA A 103 10.93 -3.94 -9.30
C ALA A 103 10.57 -3.17 -8.03
N HIS A 104 11.12 -1.97 -7.86
CA HIS A 104 10.87 -1.17 -6.65
C HIS A 104 9.42 -0.68 -6.57
N GLN A 105 8.85 -0.23 -7.68
CA GLN A 105 7.45 0.19 -7.72
C GLN A 105 6.53 -1.00 -7.44
N LEU A 106 6.77 -2.13 -8.11
CA LEU A 106 6.02 -3.35 -7.89
C LEU A 106 6.17 -3.85 -6.45
N GLN A 107 7.37 -3.77 -5.90
CA GLN A 107 7.65 -4.19 -4.53
C GLN A 107 6.79 -3.45 -3.52
N ASN A 108 6.75 -2.14 -3.59
CA ASN A 108 6.01 -1.34 -2.63
C ASN A 108 4.51 -1.61 -2.74
N ASP A 109 3.96 -1.59 -3.94
CA ASP A 109 2.55 -1.87 -4.17
C ASP A 109 2.17 -3.30 -3.73
N ALA A 110 3.04 -4.27 -4.00
CA ALA A 110 2.82 -5.65 -3.60
C ALA A 110 2.85 -5.83 -2.08
N LEU A 111 3.76 -5.15 -1.38
CA LEU A 111 3.82 -5.15 0.09
C LEU A 111 2.57 -4.51 0.68
N ILE A 112 2.12 -3.39 0.12
CA ILE A 112 0.89 -2.71 0.54
C ILE A 112 -0.30 -3.65 0.34
N ALA A 113 -0.44 -4.24 -0.84
CA ALA A 113 -1.53 -5.15 -1.18
C ALA A 113 -1.58 -6.36 -0.25
N ARG A 114 -0.42 -6.98 -0.01
CA ARG A 114 -0.33 -8.16 0.86
C ARG A 114 -0.67 -7.84 2.31
N THR A 115 -0.06 -6.81 2.88
CA THR A 115 -0.30 -6.43 4.28
C THR A 115 -1.73 -5.98 4.49
N ALA A 116 -2.32 -5.26 3.53
CA ALA A 116 -3.73 -4.87 3.57
C ALA A 116 -4.65 -6.09 3.58
N THR A 117 -4.40 -7.04 2.69
CA THR A 117 -5.21 -8.26 2.59
C THR A 117 -5.17 -9.07 3.88
N LEU A 118 -3.99 -9.27 4.46
CA LEU A 118 -3.84 -10.01 5.72
C LEU A 118 -4.52 -9.29 6.89
N ALA A 119 -4.54 -7.97 6.89
CA ALA A 119 -5.21 -7.16 7.92
C ALA A 119 -6.70 -6.94 7.64
N LYS A 120 -7.22 -7.50 6.56
CA LYS A 120 -8.62 -7.35 6.14
C LYS A 120 -8.98 -5.88 5.90
N CYS A 121 -8.07 -5.18 5.22
CA CYS A 121 -8.28 -3.81 4.76
C CYS A 121 -8.44 -3.78 3.25
N TYR A 122 -9.34 -2.94 2.76
CA TYR A 122 -9.31 -2.61 1.34
C TYR A 122 -8.34 -1.44 1.10
N VAL A 123 -7.77 -1.40 -0.09
CA VAL A 123 -6.82 -0.37 -0.49
C VAL A 123 -7.56 0.70 -1.30
N VAL A 124 -7.44 1.95 -0.89
CA VAL A 124 -7.94 3.08 -1.66
C VAL A 124 -6.78 3.67 -2.45
N THR A 125 -6.92 3.70 -3.77
CA THR A 125 -5.85 4.15 -4.66
C THR A 125 -6.41 4.80 -5.92
N LYS A 126 -5.61 5.64 -6.55
CA LYS A 126 -5.86 6.13 -7.92
C LYS A 126 -5.41 5.10 -8.97
N ASP A 127 -4.44 4.26 -8.62
CA ASP A 127 -3.81 3.30 -9.53
C ASP A 127 -4.45 1.91 -9.39
N VAL A 128 -5.76 1.84 -9.61
CA VAL A 128 -6.54 0.61 -9.48
C VAL A 128 -5.94 -0.51 -10.34
N ASP A 129 -5.58 -0.21 -11.57
CA ASP A 129 -5.04 -1.21 -12.50
C ASP A 129 -3.72 -1.80 -12.00
N ASP A 130 -2.87 -1.00 -11.39
CA ASP A 130 -1.58 -1.46 -10.85
C ASP A 130 -1.80 -2.45 -9.69
N PHE A 131 -2.79 -2.22 -8.85
CA PHE A 131 -3.12 -3.14 -7.76
C PHE A 131 -3.89 -4.38 -8.25
N GLN A 132 -4.67 -4.27 -9.30
CA GLN A 132 -5.43 -5.39 -9.88
C GLN A 132 -4.53 -6.56 -10.28
N GLN A 133 -3.32 -6.30 -10.70
CA GLN A 133 -2.38 -7.36 -11.09
C GLN A 133 -2.05 -8.34 -9.95
N PHE A 134 -2.23 -7.92 -8.69
CA PHE A 134 -1.95 -8.77 -7.53
C PHE A 134 -3.13 -9.67 -7.15
N THR A 135 -4.31 -9.47 -7.72
CA THR A 135 -5.50 -10.26 -7.38
C THR A 135 -5.36 -11.75 -7.73
N ALA A 136 -4.52 -12.08 -8.71
CA ALA A 136 -4.21 -13.46 -9.06
C ALA A 136 -3.50 -14.21 -7.92
N PHE A 137 -2.77 -13.50 -7.07
CA PHE A 137 -2.00 -14.08 -5.95
C PHE A 137 -2.64 -13.80 -4.60
N LEU A 138 -3.47 -12.77 -4.53
CA LEU A 138 -4.18 -12.32 -3.34
C LEU A 138 -5.67 -12.26 -3.66
N PRO A 139 -6.36 -13.41 -3.66
CA PRO A 139 -7.75 -13.47 -4.13
C PRO A 139 -8.72 -12.67 -3.25
N ASN A 140 -8.33 -12.37 -2.00
CA ASN A 140 -9.14 -11.57 -1.10
C ASN A 140 -8.80 -10.07 -1.14
N LEU A 141 -7.86 -9.66 -1.98
CA LEU A 141 -7.50 -8.25 -2.14
C LEU A 141 -8.70 -7.46 -2.65
N GLU A 142 -9.04 -6.40 -1.94
CA GLU A 142 -10.10 -5.47 -2.32
C GLU A 142 -9.49 -4.10 -2.60
N ILE A 143 -9.87 -3.53 -3.74
CA ILE A 143 -9.34 -2.26 -4.25
C ILE A 143 -10.52 -1.33 -4.50
N VAL A 144 -10.43 -0.11 -4.00
CA VAL A 144 -11.43 0.93 -4.16
C VAL A 144 -10.78 2.15 -4.76
N SER A 145 -11.38 2.71 -5.80
CA SER A 145 -10.89 3.94 -6.41
C SER A 145 -11.18 5.15 -5.52
N GLU A 146 -10.45 6.22 -5.74
CA GLU A 146 -10.69 7.49 -5.04
C GLU A 146 -12.12 8.02 -5.30
N ARG A 147 -12.63 7.78 -6.48
CA ARG A 147 -14.00 8.19 -6.83
C ARG A 147 -15.06 7.43 -6.05
N GLU A 148 -14.87 6.14 -5.88
CA GLU A 148 -15.78 5.33 -5.08
C GLU A 148 -15.73 5.71 -3.61
N PHE A 149 -14.55 6.03 -3.11
CA PHE A 149 -14.34 6.33 -1.69
C PHE A 149 -14.80 7.74 -1.30
N PHE A 150 -14.41 8.74 -2.07
CA PHE A 150 -14.72 10.15 -1.76
C PHE A 150 -16.00 10.65 -2.43
N GLY A 151 -16.53 9.93 -3.38
CA GLY A 151 -17.72 10.31 -4.14
C GLY A 151 -17.40 11.20 -5.28
#